data_ef60ab7a0a4d91405335e98d168be6bc
#
_entry.id   ef60ab7a0a4d91405335e98d168be6bc
#
_cell.length_a   1.000
_cell.length_b   1.000
_cell.length_c   1.000
_cell.angle_alpha   90.00
_cell.angle_beta   90.00
_cell.angle_gamma   90.00
#
_symmetry.space_group_name_H-M   'P 1'
#
loop_
_entity.id
_entity.type
_entity.pdbx_description
1 polymer ?
#
loop_
_entity_poly.entity_id
_entity_poly.type
_entity_poly.pdbx_seq_one_letter_code
_entity_poly.pdbx_strand_id
1 'polypeptide(L)'
;MPLTARQLNRATLDRQLLLRRAPLGVSDGIRRIAALQAQEAASPYLALWNRLAGFDPADLDAAFATGTVVKATLMRITLHAVHAADYPAFHGAMRANLRAVRLYDRRFTSTGLTADDADALLPHLAAFTAVPRTAAEIEALLESRLGEHGRRMWWALRTFAPLRHAPTGGPWSFAGRAFVASTTPPAPEDDSLRHLALRYLEAFGPATAPDLAQFTLLDRPVVRRVLQSLTGQVVELDGPGGVTLYDLAGASLPAADTPAPPRLLPMWDSILLAYADRSRVIPPAYRPLVTRRNGDVLPTLLVDGHVAGVWRPVDDGIEATAFHPLDEETWQSLATEAAALATLLAARDPATYRRYAHWWTKPLPAAQVRILG
;
A
#
# COMPACT_ATOMS: atom_id res chain seq x y z
N MET A 1 -28.46 14.56 4.90
CA MET A 1 -28.41 14.38 3.43
C MET A 1 -27.32 13.36 3.12
N PRO A 2 -27.55 12.42 2.22
CA PRO A 2 -26.53 11.45 1.82
C PRO A 2 -25.31 12.14 1.22
N LEU A 3 -24.12 11.56 1.47
CA LEU A 3 -22.88 12.04 0.89
C LEU A 3 -22.85 11.77 -0.63
N THR A 4 -22.29 12.69 -1.38
CA THR A 4 -22.11 12.54 -2.82
C THR A 4 -20.82 11.77 -3.15
N ALA A 5 -20.74 11.17 -4.34
CA ALA A 5 -19.52 10.53 -4.82
C ALA A 5 -18.33 11.50 -4.84
N ARG A 6 -18.57 12.77 -5.20
CA ARG A 6 -17.53 13.80 -5.22
C ARG A 6 -17.02 14.16 -3.82
N GLN A 7 -17.91 14.25 -2.81
CA GLN A 7 -17.49 14.44 -1.41
C GLN A 7 -16.64 13.26 -0.92
N LEU A 8 -17.02 12.02 -1.25
CA LEU A 8 -16.23 10.84 -0.91
C LEU A 8 -14.86 10.83 -1.59
N ASN A 9 -14.78 11.24 -2.86
CA ASN A 9 -13.49 11.42 -3.54
C ASN A 9 -12.63 12.45 -2.81
N ARG A 10 -13.18 13.63 -2.48
CA ARG A 10 -12.45 14.69 -1.76
C ARG A 10 -12.01 14.26 -0.37
N ALA A 11 -12.85 13.52 0.38
CA ALA A 11 -12.48 12.96 1.68
C ALA A 11 -11.28 12.00 1.56
N THR A 12 -11.27 11.14 0.54
CA THR A 12 -10.14 10.23 0.27
C THR A 12 -8.86 11.03 0.01
N LEU A 13 -8.91 12.04 -0.84
CA LEU A 13 -7.73 12.82 -1.20
C LEU A 13 -7.19 13.64 -0.02
N ASP A 14 -8.08 14.23 0.79
CA ASP A 14 -7.71 14.98 1.97
C ASP A 14 -6.99 14.12 3.00
N ARG A 15 -7.61 12.99 3.37
CA ARG A 15 -7.04 12.04 4.35
C ARG A 15 -5.74 11.42 3.89
N GLN A 16 -5.59 11.27 2.59
CA GLN A 16 -4.38 10.77 1.95
C GLN A 16 -3.39 11.89 1.56
N LEU A 17 -3.60 13.13 2.04
CA LEU A 17 -2.71 14.28 1.85
C LEU A 17 -2.44 14.60 0.37
N LEU A 18 -3.41 14.33 -0.51
CA LEU A 18 -3.29 14.53 -1.96
C LEU A 18 -3.96 15.81 -2.44
N LEU A 19 -4.89 16.41 -1.67
CA LEU A 19 -5.40 17.76 -1.96
C LEU A 19 -4.32 18.81 -1.78
N ARG A 20 -3.52 18.67 -0.72
CA ARG A 20 -2.38 19.52 -0.42
C ARG A 20 -1.29 18.70 0.24
N ARG A 21 -0.04 18.85 -0.21
CA ARG A 21 1.11 18.25 0.47
C ARG A 21 1.21 18.80 1.90
N ALA A 22 1.34 17.90 2.86
CA ALA A 22 1.39 18.27 4.28
C ALA A 22 2.83 18.57 4.72
N PRO A 23 3.03 19.57 5.59
CA PRO A 23 4.33 19.86 6.20
C PRO A 23 4.60 18.91 7.39
N LEU A 24 4.63 17.61 7.11
CA LEU A 24 4.86 16.53 8.08
C LEU A 24 6.18 15.84 7.80
N GLY A 25 6.84 15.34 8.85
CA GLY A 25 7.93 14.40 8.71
C GLY A 25 7.43 13.03 8.17
N VAL A 26 8.36 12.23 7.65
CA VAL A 26 8.07 10.92 7.03
C VAL A 26 7.29 10.00 7.97
N SER A 27 7.70 9.91 9.24
CA SER A 27 7.06 9.06 10.24
C SER A 27 5.59 9.41 10.46
N ASP A 28 5.30 10.70 10.70
CA ASP A 28 3.94 11.19 10.92
C ASP A 28 3.11 11.11 9.63
N GLY A 29 3.72 11.38 8.48
CA GLY A 29 3.09 11.22 7.18
C GLY A 29 2.60 9.79 6.95
N ILE A 30 3.47 8.79 7.15
CA ILE A 30 3.09 7.37 7.03
C ILE A 30 2.02 6.99 8.05
N ARG A 31 2.17 7.46 9.28
CA ARG A 31 1.17 7.21 10.31
C ARG A 31 -0.18 7.81 9.90
N ARG A 32 -0.24 9.04 9.40
CA ARG A 32 -1.46 9.71 8.96
C ARG A 32 -2.22 8.94 7.87
N ILE A 33 -1.50 8.36 6.91
CA ILE A 33 -2.09 7.63 5.76
C ILE A 33 -2.21 6.11 6.01
N ALA A 34 -1.95 5.63 7.22
CA ALA A 34 -1.98 4.26 7.72
C ALA A 34 -0.95 3.33 7.09
N ALA A 35 -0.90 3.17 5.79
CA ALA A 35 -0.01 2.22 5.13
C ALA A 35 0.28 2.60 3.67
N LEU A 36 1.50 2.36 3.23
CA LEU A 36 1.90 2.45 1.83
C LEU A 36 2.20 1.07 1.29
N GLN A 37 1.66 0.72 0.14
CA GLN A 37 2.04 -0.53 -0.50
C GLN A 37 3.50 -0.46 -0.98
N ALA A 38 4.30 -1.45 -0.60
CA ALA A 38 5.75 -1.49 -0.79
C ALA A 38 6.19 -2.72 -1.63
N GLN A 39 5.32 -3.15 -2.55
CA GLN A 39 5.60 -4.27 -3.46
C GLN A 39 6.77 -3.93 -4.39
N GLU A 40 6.84 -2.70 -4.85
CA GLU A 40 7.98 -2.09 -5.50
C GLU A 40 8.69 -1.16 -4.53
N ALA A 41 10.02 -1.23 -4.46
CA ALA A 41 10.78 -0.50 -3.45
C ALA A 41 10.68 1.02 -3.60
N ALA A 42 10.57 1.53 -4.83
CA ALA A 42 10.39 2.95 -5.12
C ALA A 42 9.02 3.51 -4.71
N SER A 43 7.96 2.67 -4.73
CA SER A 43 6.59 3.15 -4.59
C SER A 43 6.30 3.89 -3.29
N PRO A 44 6.79 3.48 -2.10
CA PRO A 44 6.62 4.27 -0.86
C PRO A 44 7.24 5.67 -0.93
N TYR A 45 8.40 5.81 -1.57
CA TYR A 45 9.08 7.11 -1.72
C TYR A 45 8.27 8.05 -2.62
N LEU A 46 7.84 7.56 -3.77
CA LEU A 46 7.03 8.35 -4.70
C LEU A 46 5.63 8.66 -4.14
N ALA A 47 5.07 7.76 -3.32
CA ALA A 47 3.82 8.01 -2.62
C ALA A 47 3.96 9.14 -1.59
N LEU A 48 5.06 9.18 -0.82
CA LEU A 48 5.34 10.25 0.14
C LEU A 48 5.68 11.56 -0.56
N TRP A 49 6.43 11.52 -1.66
CA TRP A 49 6.70 12.69 -2.48
C TRP A 49 5.41 13.39 -2.96
N ASN A 50 4.38 12.63 -3.32
CA ASN A 50 3.08 13.19 -3.68
C ASN A 50 2.34 13.85 -2.51
N ARG A 51 2.69 13.49 -1.25
CA ARG A 51 1.91 13.78 -0.04
C ARG A 51 2.57 14.77 0.92
N LEU A 52 3.91 14.82 0.94
CA LEU A 52 4.66 15.63 1.89
C LEU A 52 5.31 16.83 1.22
N ALA A 53 5.19 18.00 1.84
CA ALA A 53 5.91 19.19 1.43
C ALA A 53 7.40 19.06 1.81
N GLY A 54 8.30 19.31 0.85
CA GLY A 54 9.75 19.25 1.11
C GLY A 54 10.25 17.82 1.40
N PHE A 55 9.61 16.79 0.86
CA PHE A 55 10.01 15.40 1.07
C PHE A 55 11.44 15.14 0.58
N ASP A 56 12.31 14.66 1.47
CA ASP A 56 13.64 14.13 1.15
C ASP A 56 13.60 12.58 1.24
N PRO A 57 13.96 11.84 0.17
CA PRO A 57 14.10 10.39 0.23
C PRO A 57 15.03 9.88 1.33
N ALA A 58 16.06 10.64 1.73
CA ALA A 58 16.96 10.26 2.80
C ALA A 58 16.26 10.12 4.15
N ASP A 59 15.20 10.88 4.41
CA ASP A 59 14.41 10.77 5.63
C ASP A 59 13.68 9.43 5.72
N LEU A 60 13.19 8.89 4.59
CA LEU A 60 12.59 7.56 4.55
C LEU A 60 13.65 6.46 4.68
N ASP A 61 14.83 6.63 4.10
CA ASP A 61 15.96 5.71 4.33
C ASP A 61 16.32 5.65 5.81
N ALA A 62 16.43 6.79 6.47
CA ALA A 62 16.70 6.88 7.91
C ALA A 62 15.57 6.24 8.74
N ALA A 63 14.31 6.47 8.37
CA ALA A 63 13.16 5.86 9.06
C ALA A 63 13.13 4.33 8.93
N PHE A 64 13.52 3.77 7.79
CA PHE A 64 13.69 2.32 7.63
C PHE A 64 14.91 1.81 8.42
N ALA A 65 16.04 2.51 8.39
CA ALA A 65 17.27 2.11 9.08
C ALA A 65 17.09 2.11 10.61
N THR A 66 16.39 3.10 11.16
CA THR A 66 16.08 3.18 12.60
C THR A 66 14.93 2.27 13.03
N GLY A 67 14.17 1.73 12.06
CA GLY A 67 13.00 0.90 12.31
C GLY A 67 11.77 1.69 12.78
N THR A 68 11.74 3.02 12.64
CA THR A 68 10.55 3.86 12.88
C THR A 68 9.46 3.56 11.85
N VAL A 69 9.87 3.26 10.63
CA VAL A 69 9.04 2.71 9.56
C VAL A 69 9.50 1.29 9.27
N VAL A 70 8.56 0.37 9.14
CA VAL A 70 8.85 -1.04 8.88
C VAL A 70 8.15 -1.52 7.61
N LYS A 71 8.83 -2.43 6.88
CA LYS A 71 8.27 -3.09 5.69
C LYS A 71 7.98 -4.54 6.03
N ALA A 72 6.73 -4.97 5.83
CA ALA A 72 6.28 -6.33 6.14
C ALA A 72 5.14 -6.78 5.23
N THR A 73 4.86 -8.09 5.22
CA THR A 73 3.65 -8.64 4.60
C THR A 73 2.46 -8.39 5.52
N LEU A 74 1.47 -7.64 5.04
CA LEU A 74 0.30 -7.23 5.80
C LEU A 74 -0.98 -7.36 4.95
N MET A 75 -1.74 -6.28 4.81
CA MET A 75 -3.03 -6.25 4.10
C MET A 75 -2.92 -6.83 2.69
N ARG A 76 -3.96 -7.48 2.22
CA ARG A 76 -4.03 -8.16 0.89
C ARG A 76 -2.88 -9.13 0.62
N ILE A 77 -2.16 -9.60 1.67
CA ILE A 77 -1.01 -10.51 1.55
C ILE A 77 0.09 -9.88 0.67
N THR A 78 0.24 -8.57 0.74
CA THR A 78 1.26 -7.79 0.02
C THR A 78 2.17 -7.03 0.98
N LEU A 79 3.31 -6.57 0.46
CA LEU A 79 4.26 -5.79 1.25
C LEU A 79 3.73 -4.37 1.48
N HIS A 80 3.82 -3.92 2.71
CA HIS A 80 3.46 -2.56 3.12
C HIS A 80 4.58 -1.93 3.95
N ALA A 81 4.79 -0.63 3.76
CA ALA A 81 5.52 0.22 4.67
C ALA A 81 4.51 0.86 5.63
N VAL A 82 4.73 0.68 6.93
CA VAL A 82 3.85 1.16 8.00
C VAL A 82 4.67 1.75 9.13
N HIS A 83 4.07 2.60 9.94
CA HIS A 83 4.70 3.07 11.17
C HIS A 83 4.90 1.92 12.15
N ALA A 84 6.06 1.87 12.81
CA ALA A 84 6.43 0.77 13.70
C ALA A 84 5.44 0.53 14.86
N ALA A 85 4.81 1.61 15.36
CA ALA A 85 3.80 1.51 16.42
C ALA A 85 2.49 0.83 15.97
N ASP A 86 2.15 0.90 14.65
CA ASP A 86 0.95 0.26 14.09
C ASP A 86 1.22 -1.20 13.69
N TYR A 87 2.49 -1.56 13.44
CA TYR A 87 2.85 -2.89 12.93
C TYR A 87 2.35 -4.05 13.79
N PRO A 88 2.50 -4.06 15.14
CA PRO A 88 2.04 -5.19 15.96
C PRO A 88 0.55 -5.46 15.84
N ALA A 89 -0.26 -4.39 15.82
CA ALA A 89 -1.71 -4.50 15.65
C ALA A 89 -2.08 -4.92 14.23
N PHE A 90 -1.45 -4.34 13.20
CA PHE A 90 -1.72 -4.73 11.81
C PHE A 90 -1.34 -6.17 11.53
N HIS A 91 -0.17 -6.62 12.03
CA HIS A 91 0.25 -8.01 11.90
C HIS A 91 -0.68 -8.94 12.69
N GLY A 92 -1.05 -8.57 13.93
CA GLY A 92 -1.98 -9.33 14.78
C GLY A 92 -3.34 -9.54 14.09
N ALA A 93 -3.94 -8.46 13.55
CA ALA A 93 -5.20 -8.52 12.80
C ALA A 93 -5.14 -9.39 11.54
N MET A 94 -3.98 -9.43 10.87
CA MET A 94 -3.82 -10.16 9.61
C MET A 94 -3.29 -11.59 9.79
N ARG A 95 -2.77 -11.94 10.97
CA ARG A 95 -2.02 -13.18 11.20
C ARG A 95 -2.79 -14.43 10.80
N ALA A 96 -4.07 -14.53 11.20
CA ALA A 96 -4.89 -15.70 10.89
C ALA A 96 -5.03 -15.89 9.37
N ASN A 97 -5.34 -14.83 8.64
CA ASN A 97 -5.47 -14.87 7.17
C ASN A 97 -4.14 -15.15 6.47
N LEU A 98 -3.06 -14.48 6.89
CA LEU A 98 -1.73 -14.69 6.32
C LEU A 98 -1.28 -16.16 6.48
N ARG A 99 -1.56 -16.73 7.66
CA ARG A 99 -1.27 -18.13 7.98
C ARG A 99 -2.12 -19.08 7.14
N ALA A 100 -3.43 -18.89 7.10
CA ALA A 100 -4.37 -19.76 6.39
C ALA A 100 -4.04 -19.83 4.89
N VAL A 101 -3.81 -18.70 4.22
CA VAL A 101 -3.47 -18.64 2.80
C VAL A 101 -2.22 -19.45 2.44
N ARG A 102 -1.31 -19.66 3.38
CA ARG A 102 -0.08 -20.42 3.14
C ARG A 102 -0.18 -21.87 3.56
N LEU A 103 -0.72 -22.14 4.74
CA LEU A 103 -0.74 -23.50 5.29
C LEU A 103 -1.81 -24.38 4.64
N TYR A 104 -2.88 -23.79 4.07
CA TYR A 104 -3.88 -24.53 3.28
C TYR A 104 -3.60 -24.52 1.78
N ASP A 105 -2.56 -23.84 1.30
CA ASP A 105 -2.17 -23.89 -0.10
C ASP A 105 -1.58 -25.26 -0.47
N ARG A 106 -1.98 -25.81 -1.65
CA ARG A 106 -1.52 -27.10 -2.12
C ARG A 106 0.01 -27.22 -2.15
N ARG A 107 0.70 -26.12 -2.40
CA ARG A 107 2.18 -26.09 -2.41
C ARG A 107 2.76 -26.40 -1.04
N PHE A 108 2.08 -26.11 0.04
CA PHE A 108 2.48 -26.46 1.40
C PHE A 108 1.97 -27.85 1.78
N THR A 109 0.68 -28.12 1.61
CA THR A 109 0.06 -29.39 2.04
C THR A 109 0.63 -30.60 1.29
N SER A 110 1.13 -30.44 0.07
CA SER A 110 1.77 -31.53 -0.69
C SER A 110 3.13 -31.97 -0.13
N THR A 111 3.70 -31.25 0.84
CA THR A 111 4.96 -31.64 1.49
C THR A 111 4.74 -32.63 2.64
N GLY A 112 3.52 -32.84 3.09
CA GLY A 112 3.19 -33.60 4.30
C GLY A 112 3.47 -32.84 5.63
N LEU A 113 4.02 -31.62 5.54
CA LEU A 113 4.22 -30.77 6.72
C LEU A 113 2.85 -30.25 7.23
N THR A 114 2.78 -30.06 8.53
CA THR A 114 1.59 -29.63 9.26
C THR A 114 1.69 -28.16 9.69
N ALA A 115 0.59 -27.60 10.16
CA ALA A 115 0.56 -26.30 10.79
C ALA A 115 1.39 -26.27 12.09
N ASP A 116 1.40 -27.38 12.84
CA ASP A 116 2.17 -27.51 14.08
C ASP A 116 3.68 -27.53 13.82
N ASP A 117 4.13 -28.15 12.70
CA ASP A 117 5.53 -28.08 12.27
C ASP A 117 5.96 -26.63 11.98
N ALA A 118 5.08 -25.87 11.34
CA ALA A 118 5.36 -24.46 11.07
C ALA A 118 5.40 -23.64 12.36
N ASP A 119 4.48 -23.86 13.29
CA ASP A 119 4.44 -23.14 14.57
C ASP A 119 5.65 -23.50 15.47
N ALA A 120 6.10 -24.75 15.47
CA ALA A 120 7.29 -25.19 16.20
C ALA A 120 8.58 -24.51 15.71
N LEU A 121 8.62 -24.07 14.47
CA LEU A 121 9.77 -23.36 13.90
C LEU A 121 9.80 -21.85 14.20
N LEU A 122 8.68 -21.23 14.58
CA LEU A 122 8.62 -19.79 14.82
C LEU A 122 9.62 -19.30 15.89
N PRO A 123 9.80 -19.95 17.05
CA PRO A 123 10.80 -19.53 18.04
C PRO A 123 12.24 -19.63 17.49
N HIS A 124 12.54 -20.68 16.74
CA HIS A 124 13.86 -20.86 16.14
C HIS A 124 14.15 -19.81 15.08
N LEU A 125 13.16 -19.50 14.27
CA LEU A 125 13.25 -18.45 13.25
C LEU A 125 13.45 -17.09 13.91
N ALA A 126 12.68 -16.77 14.95
CA ALA A 126 12.81 -15.51 15.68
C ALA A 126 14.21 -15.36 16.31
N ALA A 127 14.75 -16.40 16.93
CA ALA A 127 16.10 -16.40 17.50
C ALA A 127 17.17 -16.20 16.41
N PHE A 128 17.05 -16.88 15.27
CA PHE A 128 17.99 -16.76 14.17
C PHE A 128 17.96 -15.38 13.51
N THR A 129 16.78 -14.80 13.38
CA THR A 129 16.54 -13.47 12.79
C THR A 129 16.54 -12.34 13.82
N ALA A 130 17.02 -12.56 15.06
CA ALA A 130 17.24 -11.48 16.03
C ALA A 130 18.17 -10.38 15.49
N VAL A 131 19.03 -10.73 14.55
CA VAL A 131 19.80 -9.83 13.69
C VAL A 131 19.40 -10.06 12.24
N PRO A 132 19.59 -9.07 11.34
CA PRO A 132 19.23 -9.21 9.93
C PRO A 132 19.85 -10.46 9.28
N ARG A 133 19.02 -11.25 8.60
CA ARG A 133 19.42 -12.44 7.85
C ARG A 133 18.89 -12.38 6.43
N THR A 134 19.70 -12.78 5.49
CA THR A 134 19.26 -12.90 4.10
C THR A 134 18.26 -14.04 3.92
N ALA A 135 17.46 -13.98 2.86
CA ALA A 135 16.55 -15.07 2.52
C ALA A 135 17.30 -16.41 2.33
N ALA A 136 18.50 -16.37 1.74
CA ALA A 136 19.33 -17.56 1.51
C ALA A 136 19.82 -18.19 2.83
N GLU A 137 20.26 -17.39 3.82
CA GLU A 137 20.66 -17.91 5.15
C GLU A 137 19.48 -18.57 5.86
N ILE A 138 18.27 -17.98 5.76
CA ILE A 138 17.06 -18.56 6.37
C ILE A 138 16.66 -19.84 5.65
N GLU A 139 16.72 -19.88 4.31
CA GLU A 139 16.46 -21.10 3.53
C GLU A 139 17.42 -22.21 3.94
N ALA A 140 18.72 -21.92 4.04
CA ALA A 140 19.75 -22.90 4.48
C ALA A 140 19.48 -23.43 5.89
N LEU A 141 19.09 -22.56 6.85
CA LEU A 141 18.69 -22.99 8.18
C LEU A 141 17.51 -23.96 8.15
N LEU A 142 16.48 -23.68 7.33
CA LEU A 142 15.31 -24.54 7.26
C LEU A 142 15.59 -25.82 6.49
N GLU A 143 16.43 -25.78 5.44
CA GLU A 143 16.88 -26.97 4.72
C GLU A 143 17.72 -27.90 5.62
N SER A 144 18.55 -27.36 6.50
CA SER A 144 19.32 -28.18 7.46
C SER A 144 18.42 -28.94 8.46
N ARG A 145 17.19 -28.48 8.69
CA ARG A 145 16.21 -29.08 9.61
C ARG A 145 15.19 -29.98 8.93
N LEU A 146 14.77 -29.63 7.72
CA LEU A 146 13.64 -30.23 7.02
C LEU A 146 14.00 -30.84 5.65
N GLY A 147 15.31 -30.85 5.31
CA GLY A 147 15.76 -31.33 4.00
C GLY A 147 15.12 -30.53 2.85
N GLU A 148 14.67 -31.22 1.82
CA GLU A 148 14.07 -30.63 0.62
C GLU A 148 12.82 -29.77 0.90
N HIS A 149 12.17 -29.95 2.04
CA HIS A 149 10.98 -29.19 2.44
C HIS A 149 11.31 -27.80 2.99
N GLY A 150 12.57 -27.49 3.31
CA GLY A 150 12.99 -26.22 3.92
C GLY A 150 12.57 -24.99 3.13
N ARG A 151 12.76 -25.00 1.79
CA ARG A 151 12.32 -23.90 0.91
C ARG A 151 10.81 -23.69 0.94
N ARG A 152 10.04 -24.77 1.03
CA ARG A 152 8.59 -24.69 1.07
C ARG A 152 8.11 -24.14 2.39
N MET A 153 8.75 -24.56 3.48
CA MET A 153 8.51 -24.00 4.80
C MET A 153 8.83 -22.50 4.84
N TRP A 154 9.98 -22.08 4.29
CA TRP A 154 10.31 -20.66 4.18
C TRP A 154 9.28 -19.86 3.37
N TRP A 155 8.85 -20.42 2.25
CA TRP A 155 7.79 -19.79 1.44
C TRP A 155 6.51 -19.53 2.24
N ALA A 156 6.16 -20.41 3.18
CA ALA A 156 5.02 -20.21 4.07
C ALA A 156 5.36 -19.20 5.19
N LEU A 157 6.40 -19.46 5.97
CA LEU A 157 6.76 -18.68 7.16
C LEU A 157 7.01 -17.20 6.86
N ARG A 158 7.69 -16.87 5.77
CA ARG A 158 7.97 -15.48 5.38
C ARG A 158 6.73 -14.61 5.19
N THR A 159 5.54 -15.22 5.09
CA THR A 159 4.29 -14.50 4.90
C THR A 159 3.62 -14.16 6.23
N PHE A 160 3.65 -15.07 7.21
CA PHE A 160 2.91 -14.90 8.46
C PHE A 160 3.77 -14.86 9.73
N ALA A 161 5.04 -15.26 9.66
CA ALA A 161 5.93 -15.08 10.80
C ALA A 161 6.10 -13.59 11.12
N PRO A 162 6.29 -13.21 12.39
CA PRO A 162 6.45 -11.81 12.80
C PRO A 162 7.81 -11.26 12.37
N LEU A 163 8.03 -11.19 11.07
CA LEU A 163 9.26 -10.73 10.44
C LEU A 163 9.03 -9.40 9.71
N ARG A 164 10.04 -8.55 9.76
CA ARG A 164 10.15 -7.32 8.98
C ARG A 164 11.25 -7.47 7.95
N HIS A 165 11.11 -6.83 6.80
CA HIS A 165 12.23 -6.69 5.87
C HIS A 165 13.28 -5.76 6.48
N ALA A 166 14.53 -6.19 6.52
CA ALA A 166 15.66 -5.35 6.88
C ALA A 166 16.15 -4.56 5.66
N PRO A 167 16.48 -3.27 5.81
CA PRO A 167 17.11 -2.50 4.75
C PRO A 167 18.43 -3.14 4.31
N THR A 168 18.68 -3.16 3.00
CA THR A 168 19.87 -3.76 2.38
C THR A 168 20.61 -2.76 1.50
N GLY A 169 20.30 -1.47 1.65
CA GLY A 169 20.87 -0.40 0.82
C GLY A 169 20.24 -0.31 -0.57
N GLY A 170 20.95 0.38 -1.48
CA GLY A 170 20.48 0.71 -2.82
C GLY A 170 19.58 1.94 -2.85
N PRO A 171 19.15 2.37 -4.06
CA PRO A 171 18.41 3.63 -4.23
C PRO A 171 17.11 3.72 -3.41
N TRP A 172 16.50 2.59 -3.09
CA TRP A 172 15.20 2.51 -2.43
C TRP A 172 15.24 1.61 -1.19
N SER A 173 16.35 1.62 -0.45
CA SER A 173 16.62 0.87 0.80
C SER A 173 16.54 -0.66 0.73
N PHE A 174 15.98 -1.26 -0.31
CA PHE A 174 15.70 -2.70 -0.37
C PHE A 174 16.20 -3.35 -1.68
N ALA A 175 17.51 -3.23 -1.95
CA ALA A 175 18.15 -3.86 -3.13
C ALA A 175 18.14 -5.41 -3.04
N GLY A 176 18.22 -5.95 -1.83
CA GLY A 176 18.18 -7.38 -1.53
C GLY A 176 16.98 -7.79 -0.66
N ARG A 177 16.96 -9.07 -0.28
CA ARG A 177 15.96 -9.62 0.63
C ARG A 177 16.62 -10.09 1.91
N ALA A 178 16.48 -9.29 2.96
CA ALA A 178 16.88 -9.65 4.31
C ALA A 178 15.70 -9.43 5.27
N PHE A 179 15.71 -10.15 6.36
CA PHE A 179 14.64 -10.19 7.34
C PHE A 179 15.18 -10.09 8.76
N VAL A 180 14.42 -9.45 9.62
CA VAL A 180 14.70 -9.32 11.05
C VAL A 180 13.43 -9.59 11.85
N ALA A 181 13.53 -10.28 12.98
CA ALA A 181 12.38 -10.52 13.84
C ALA A 181 11.80 -9.20 14.39
N SER A 182 10.49 -9.17 14.55
CA SER A 182 9.86 -8.12 15.34
C SER A 182 10.20 -8.31 16.81
N THR A 183 10.64 -7.25 17.46
CA THR A 183 10.89 -7.24 18.92
C THR A 183 9.63 -6.99 19.72
N THR A 184 8.55 -6.51 19.08
CA THR A 184 7.26 -6.25 19.73
C THR A 184 6.35 -7.44 19.49
N PRO A 185 5.81 -8.08 20.55
CA PRO A 185 4.84 -9.15 20.39
C PRO A 185 3.57 -8.62 19.72
N PRO A 186 2.84 -9.47 18.99
CA PRO A 186 1.56 -9.08 18.42
C PRO A 186 0.56 -8.75 19.55
N ALA A 187 -0.24 -7.71 19.35
CA ALA A 187 -1.35 -7.39 20.25
C ALA A 187 -2.45 -8.48 20.16
N PRO A 188 -3.35 -8.57 21.16
CA PRO A 188 -4.52 -9.44 21.10
C PRO A 188 -5.32 -9.22 19.81
N GLU A 189 -5.94 -10.28 19.27
CA GLU A 189 -6.57 -10.24 17.95
C GLU A 189 -7.69 -9.21 17.87
N ASP A 190 -8.60 -9.18 18.84
CA ASP A 190 -9.74 -8.25 18.85
C ASP A 190 -9.29 -6.78 18.94
N ASP A 191 -8.27 -6.48 19.76
CA ASP A 191 -7.69 -5.14 19.86
C ASP A 191 -6.96 -4.77 18.56
N SER A 192 -6.28 -5.72 17.95
CA SER A 192 -5.62 -5.57 16.65
C SER A 192 -6.61 -5.25 15.54
N LEU A 193 -7.72 -5.97 15.49
CA LEU A 193 -8.79 -5.76 14.51
C LEU A 193 -9.44 -4.38 14.69
N ARG A 194 -9.73 -3.98 15.92
CA ARG A 194 -10.27 -2.64 16.23
C ARG A 194 -9.31 -1.53 15.83
N HIS A 195 -8.04 -1.68 16.20
CA HIS A 195 -7.00 -0.71 15.81
C HIS A 195 -6.89 -0.58 14.28
N LEU A 196 -6.82 -1.70 13.56
CA LEU A 196 -6.74 -1.70 12.10
C LEU A 196 -7.95 -1.02 11.46
N ALA A 197 -9.17 -1.28 11.96
CA ALA A 197 -10.39 -0.65 11.46
C ALA A 197 -10.39 0.88 11.67
N LEU A 198 -10.00 1.35 12.86
CA LEU A 198 -9.89 2.79 13.15
C LEU A 198 -8.84 3.46 12.27
N ARG A 199 -7.66 2.85 12.11
CA ARG A 199 -6.60 3.37 11.24
C ARG A 199 -7.02 3.40 9.77
N TYR A 200 -7.77 2.37 9.32
CA TYR A 200 -8.33 2.37 7.98
C TYR A 200 -9.34 3.52 7.78
N LEU A 201 -10.27 3.71 8.71
CA LEU A 201 -11.25 4.80 8.61
C LEU A 201 -10.60 6.18 8.70
N GLU A 202 -9.57 6.35 9.52
CA GLU A 202 -8.80 7.60 9.58
C GLU A 202 -8.15 7.95 8.24
N ALA A 203 -7.63 6.96 7.53
CA ALA A 203 -6.89 7.15 6.28
C ALA A 203 -7.75 7.09 5.02
N PHE A 204 -8.89 6.37 5.04
CA PHE A 204 -9.69 6.05 3.86
C PHE A 204 -11.19 6.25 4.06
N GLY A 205 -11.64 6.65 5.26
CA GLY A 205 -13.06 6.93 5.50
C GLY A 205 -13.57 8.19 4.76
N PRO A 206 -14.89 8.37 4.67
CA PRO A 206 -15.94 7.41 4.95
C PRO A 206 -15.89 6.20 4.02
N ALA A 207 -16.13 4.98 4.55
CA ALA A 207 -15.98 3.76 3.77
C ALA A 207 -17.07 2.72 4.15
N THR A 208 -17.34 1.80 3.25
CA THR A 208 -18.27 0.69 3.52
C THR A 208 -17.57 -0.47 4.22
N ALA A 209 -18.33 -1.35 4.88
CA ALA A 209 -17.78 -2.61 5.39
C ALA A 209 -17.14 -3.49 4.28
N PRO A 210 -17.70 -3.59 3.06
CA PRO A 210 -17.02 -4.22 1.92
C PRO A 210 -15.68 -3.58 1.55
N ASP A 211 -15.51 -2.26 1.70
CA ASP A 211 -14.22 -1.60 1.42
C ASP A 211 -13.14 -2.04 2.41
N LEU A 212 -13.44 -2.03 3.71
CA LEU A 212 -12.52 -2.53 4.75
C LEU A 212 -12.20 -4.01 4.55
N ALA A 213 -13.20 -4.84 4.21
CA ALA A 213 -13.00 -6.24 3.88
C ALA A 213 -12.07 -6.43 2.67
N GLN A 214 -12.25 -5.64 1.61
CA GLN A 214 -11.37 -5.67 0.43
C GLN A 214 -9.95 -5.19 0.74
N PHE A 215 -9.82 -4.14 1.55
CA PHE A 215 -8.50 -3.60 1.94
C PHE A 215 -7.69 -4.60 2.76
N THR A 216 -8.36 -5.36 3.63
CA THR A 216 -7.71 -6.28 4.56
C THR A 216 -7.69 -7.74 4.08
N LEU A 217 -8.65 -8.16 3.25
CA LEU A 217 -9.04 -9.54 2.97
C LEU A 217 -9.58 -10.28 4.20
N LEU A 218 -10.07 -9.55 5.20
CA LEU A 218 -10.83 -10.14 6.30
C LEU A 218 -12.24 -10.53 5.84
N ASP A 219 -12.79 -11.57 6.45
CA ASP A 219 -14.15 -11.99 6.18
C ASP A 219 -15.17 -10.92 6.56
N ARG A 220 -16.18 -10.73 5.71
CA ARG A 220 -17.22 -9.71 5.91
C ARG A 220 -17.92 -9.79 7.28
N PRO A 221 -18.24 -10.97 7.85
CA PRO A 221 -18.78 -11.07 9.21
C PRO A 221 -17.83 -10.53 10.27
N VAL A 222 -16.52 -10.80 10.17
CA VAL A 222 -15.50 -10.26 11.08
C VAL A 222 -15.49 -8.76 11.02
N VAL A 223 -15.44 -8.18 9.80
CA VAL A 223 -15.45 -6.72 9.61
C VAL A 223 -16.69 -6.08 10.21
N ARG A 224 -17.90 -6.64 9.99
CA ARG A 224 -19.14 -6.11 10.58
C ARG A 224 -19.09 -6.13 12.10
N ARG A 225 -18.68 -7.24 12.71
CA ARG A 225 -18.54 -7.37 14.17
C ARG A 225 -17.57 -6.32 14.72
N VAL A 226 -16.45 -6.11 14.06
CA VAL A 226 -15.46 -5.10 14.47
C VAL A 226 -16.05 -3.70 14.40
N LEU A 227 -16.67 -3.31 13.28
CA LEU A 227 -17.29 -1.99 13.14
C LEU A 227 -18.39 -1.75 14.21
N GLN A 228 -19.21 -2.77 14.50
CA GLN A 228 -20.23 -2.72 15.57
C GLN A 228 -19.60 -2.57 16.97
N SER A 229 -18.42 -3.15 17.20
CA SER A 229 -17.71 -3.02 18.49
C SER A 229 -17.09 -1.65 18.74
N LEU A 230 -17.05 -0.77 17.73
CA LEU A 230 -16.48 0.58 17.79
C LEU A 230 -17.53 1.67 18.08
N THR A 231 -18.66 1.30 18.73
CA THR A 231 -19.71 2.23 19.13
C THR A 231 -19.12 3.46 19.87
N GLY A 232 -19.55 4.65 19.47
CA GLY A 232 -19.07 5.91 20.02
C GLY A 232 -17.76 6.44 19.39
N GLN A 233 -16.95 5.57 18.76
CA GLN A 233 -15.77 5.99 18.01
C GLN A 233 -16.04 6.09 16.50
N VAL A 234 -17.03 5.33 16.02
CA VAL A 234 -17.44 5.27 14.62
C VAL A 234 -18.91 5.65 14.51
N VAL A 235 -19.23 6.38 13.45
CA VAL A 235 -20.59 6.78 13.08
C VAL A 235 -20.99 6.17 11.74
N GLU A 236 -22.28 5.94 11.56
CA GLU A 236 -22.86 5.54 10.27
C GLU A 236 -23.34 6.78 9.53
N LEU A 237 -23.08 6.82 8.24
CA LEU A 237 -23.46 7.90 7.33
C LEU A 237 -24.16 7.32 6.10
N ASP A 238 -25.08 8.10 5.53
CA ASP A 238 -25.73 7.74 4.28
C ASP A 238 -24.82 8.07 3.09
N GLY A 239 -24.51 7.05 2.28
CA GLY A 239 -23.74 7.17 1.06
C GLY A 239 -24.59 7.23 -0.21
N PRO A 240 -23.93 7.40 -1.39
CA PRO A 240 -24.61 7.37 -2.67
C PRO A 240 -25.34 6.05 -2.88
N GLY A 241 -26.57 6.13 -3.44
CA GLY A 241 -27.37 4.92 -3.71
C GLY A 241 -27.89 4.19 -2.47
N GLY A 242 -27.89 4.84 -1.29
CA GLY A 242 -28.41 4.27 -0.04
C GLY A 242 -27.44 3.28 0.64
N VAL A 243 -26.15 3.31 0.31
CA VAL A 243 -25.16 2.45 0.99
C VAL A 243 -24.79 3.05 2.35
N THR A 244 -24.65 2.21 3.36
CA THR A 244 -24.13 2.60 4.67
C THR A 244 -22.61 2.78 4.61
N LEU A 245 -22.15 3.94 5.04
CA LEU A 245 -20.74 4.28 5.20
C LEU A 245 -20.41 4.39 6.69
N TYR A 246 -19.20 4.04 7.04
CA TYR A 246 -18.64 4.17 8.37
C TYR A 246 -17.54 5.23 8.37
N ASP A 247 -17.51 6.07 9.38
CA ASP A 247 -16.47 7.07 9.57
C ASP A 247 -16.15 7.28 11.06
N LEU A 248 -15.00 7.89 11.34
CA LEU A 248 -14.65 8.28 12.70
C LEU A 248 -15.63 9.36 13.20
N ALA A 249 -16.05 9.23 14.45
CA ALA A 249 -16.90 10.25 15.09
C ALA A 249 -16.18 11.60 15.10
N GLY A 250 -16.86 12.66 14.65
CA GLY A 250 -16.32 14.01 14.60
C GLY A 250 -15.31 14.27 13.46
N ALA A 251 -15.13 13.33 12.54
CA ALA A 251 -14.26 13.55 11.39
C ALA A 251 -14.85 14.60 10.43
N SER A 252 -14.01 15.53 9.98
CA SER A 252 -14.40 16.55 9.00
C SER A 252 -14.38 16.00 7.59
N LEU A 253 -15.21 16.55 6.74
CA LEU A 253 -15.29 16.23 5.31
C LEU A 253 -15.07 17.51 4.50
N PRO A 254 -14.19 17.49 3.49
CA PRO A 254 -14.05 18.62 2.57
C PRO A 254 -15.34 18.86 1.78
N ALA A 255 -15.53 20.11 1.32
CA ALA A 255 -16.59 20.43 0.40
C ALA A 255 -16.38 19.72 -0.96
N ALA A 256 -17.47 19.41 -1.66
CA ALA A 256 -17.39 18.69 -2.94
C ALA A 256 -16.61 19.46 -4.01
N ASP A 257 -16.62 20.77 -3.96
CA ASP A 257 -15.95 21.68 -4.90
C ASP A 257 -14.49 21.99 -4.52
N THR A 258 -13.97 21.43 -3.41
CA THR A 258 -12.56 21.61 -3.03
C THR A 258 -11.66 21.24 -4.20
N PRO A 259 -10.73 22.13 -4.62
CA PRO A 259 -9.81 21.85 -5.72
C PRO A 259 -8.93 20.64 -5.44
N ALA A 260 -8.72 19.81 -6.47
CA ALA A 260 -7.82 18.65 -6.41
C ALA A 260 -6.75 18.79 -7.51
N PRO A 261 -5.54 19.21 -7.15
CA PRO A 261 -4.47 19.41 -8.13
C PRO A 261 -4.04 18.09 -8.76
N PRO A 262 -3.51 18.10 -9.99
CA PRO A 262 -2.98 16.91 -10.64
C PRO A 262 -1.83 16.28 -9.82
N ARG A 263 -1.72 14.94 -9.87
CA ARG A 263 -0.67 14.16 -9.23
C ARG A 263 -0.17 13.04 -10.14
N LEU A 264 1.09 12.69 -10.00
CA LEU A 264 1.73 11.52 -10.63
C LEU A 264 1.85 10.41 -9.60
N LEU A 265 0.80 9.60 -9.46
CA LEU A 265 0.78 8.53 -8.45
C LEU A 265 1.69 7.37 -8.83
N PRO A 266 2.39 6.75 -7.87
CA PRO A 266 3.26 5.60 -8.10
C PRO A 266 2.47 4.34 -8.44
N MET A 267 3.19 3.30 -8.85
CA MET A 267 2.63 1.95 -8.93
C MET A 267 2.10 1.52 -7.56
N TRP A 268 0.91 0.91 -7.55
CA TRP A 268 0.22 0.43 -6.34
C TRP A 268 -0.05 1.53 -5.30
N ASP A 269 -0.25 2.78 -5.70
CA ASP A 269 -0.67 3.78 -4.72
C ASP A 269 -1.91 3.29 -3.96
N SER A 270 -1.92 3.50 -2.64
CA SER A 270 -2.92 2.93 -1.75
C SER A 270 -4.34 3.34 -2.10
N ILE A 271 -4.59 4.56 -2.62
CA ILE A 271 -5.95 5.01 -2.99
C ILE A 271 -6.54 4.22 -4.17
N LEU A 272 -5.69 3.63 -5.03
CA LEU A 272 -6.12 2.81 -6.16
C LEU A 272 -6.60 1.41 -5.73
N LEU A 273 -6.36 1.03 -4.48
CA LEU A 273 -6.56 -0.32 -3.96
C LEU A 273 -7.40 -0.38 -2.68
N ALA A 274 -7.71 0.78 -2.07
CA ALA A 274 -8.32 0.87 -0.74
C ALA A 274 -9.79 0.47 -0.70
N TYR A 275 -10.49 0.42 -1.84
CA TYR A 275 -11.93 0.25 -1.90
C TYR A 275 -12.34 -0.97 -2.73
N ALA A 276 -13.48 -1.57 -2.40
CA ALA A 276 -14.12 -2.61 -3.19
C ALA A 276 -14.68 -2.00 -4.49
N ASP A 277 -15.41 -0.89 -4.37
CA ASP A 277 -15.77 -0.05 -5.51
C ASP A 277 -14.71 1.04 -5.70
N ARG A 278 -13.89 0.86 -6.72
CA ARG A 278 -12.80 1.78 -7.06
C ARG A 278 -13.25 3.00 -7.87
N SER A 279 -14.53 3.08 -8.24
CA SER A 279 -15.09 4.20 -9.04
C SER A 279 -14.89 5.55 -8.36
N ARG A 280 -14.71 5.55 -7.04
CA ARG A 280 -14.35 6.73 -6.26
C ARG A 280 -13.10 7.45 -6.77
N VAL A 281 -12.13 6.71 -7.32
CA VAL A 281 -10.84 7.24 -7.83
C VAL A 281 -10.56 6.80 -9.26
N ILE A 282 -10.97 5.60 -9.64
CA ILE A 282 -10.70 5.02 -10.97
C ILE A 282 -12.02 4.93 -11.73
N PRO A 283 -12.25 5.75 -12.77
CA PRO A 283 -13.41 5.58 -13.65
C PRO A 283 -13.53 4.12 -14.10
N PRO A 284 -14.74 3.52 -14.10
CA PRO A 284 -14.92 2.10 -14.40
C PRO A 284 -14.29 1.66 -15.71
N ALA A 285 -14.38 2.50 -16.76
CA ALA A 285 -13.79 2.25 -18.07
C ALA A 285 -12.25 2.15 -18.03
N TYR A 286 -11.60 2.82 -17.07
CA TYR A 286 -10.13 2.85 -16.98
C TYR A 286 -9.55 1.79 -16.03
N ARG A 287 -10.40 1.14 -15.22
CA ARG A 287 -9.96 0.10 -14.29
C ARG A 287 -9.15 -1.04 -14.94
N PRO A 288 -9.58 -1.65 -16.07
CA PRO A 288 -8.82 -2.70 -16.74
C PRO A 288 -7.53 -2.21 -17.40
N LEU A 289 -7.41 -0.89 -17.63
CA LEU A 289 -6.21 -0.26 -18.21
C LEU A 289 -5.14 -0.06 -17.14
N VAL A 290 -5.53 0.23 -15.91
CA VAL A 290 -4.65 0.52 -14.78
C VAL A 290 -4.34 -0.73 -13.97
N THR A 291 -5.34 -1.55 -13.65
CA THR A 291 -5.17 -2.78 -12.87
C THR A 291 -5.03 -3.97 -13.81
N ARG A 292 -3.88 -4.62 -13.79
CA ARG A 292 -3.56 -5.75 -14.67
C ARG A 292 -3.97 -7.08 -14.04
N ARG A 293 -4.15 -8.12 -14.87
CA ARG A 293 -4.60 -9.46 -14.42
C ARG A 293 -3.63 -10.15 -13.44
N ASN A 294 -2.34 -9.84 -13.53
CA ASN A 294 -1.31 -10.36 -12.62
C ASN A 294 -1.23 -9.60 -11.28
N GLY A 295 -2.08 -8.58 -11.08
CA GLY A 295 -2.10 -7.75 -9.87
C GLY A 295 -1.23 -6.50 -9.96
N ASP A 296 -0.55 -6.23 -11.07
CA ASP A 296 0.14 -4.95 -11.25
C ASP A 296 -0.88 -3.81 -11.33
N VAL A 297 -0.52 -2.69 -10.70
CA VAL A 297 -1.28 -1.43 -10.79
C VAL A 297 -0.34 -0.36 -11.29
N LEU A 298 -0.61 0.15 -12.48
CA LEU A 298 0.29 1.07 -13.18
C LEU A 298 0.36 2.43 -12.46
N PRO A 299 1.47 3.16 -12.63
CA PRO A 299 1.56 4.54 -12.16
C PRO A 299 0.57 5.40 -12.95
N THR A 300 -0.18 6.26 -12.26
CA THR A 300 -1.34 6.96 -12.84
C THR A 300 -1.22 8.46 -12.82
N LEU A 301 -1.80 9.09 -13.85
CA LEU A 301 -2.14 10.51 -13.84
C LEU A 301 -3.44 10.67 -13.05
N LEU A 302 -3.42 11.42 -11.98
CA LEU A 302 -4.61 11.82 -11.23
C LEU A 302 -4.95 13.26 -11.60
N VAL A 303 -6.16 13.50 -12.12
CA VAL A 303 -6.66 14.82 -12.49
C VAL A 303 -8.02 15.02 -11.85
N ASP A 304 -8.23 16.14 -11.19
CA ASP A 304 -9.44 16.42 -10.40
C ASP A 304 -9.86 15.24 -9.50
N GLY A 305 -8.86 14.54 -8.93
CA GLY A 305 -9.07 13.41 -8.02
C GLY A 305 -9.41 12.07 -8.69
N HIS A 306 -9.43 11.99 -10.01
CA HIS A 306 -9.70 10.75 -10.73
C HIS A 306 -8.56 10.38 -11.66
N VAL A 307 -8.39 9.07 -11.88
CA VAL A 307 -7.43 8.56 -12.85
C VAL A 307 -7.83 9.04 -14.25
N ALA A 308 -6.92 9.77 -14.90
CA ALA A 308 -7.06 10.28 -16.24
C ALA A 308 -6.11 9.62 -17.26
N GLY A 309 -5.13 8.85 -16.77
CA GLY A 309 -4.12 8.22 -17.61
C GLY A 309 -3.05 7.48 -16.81
N VAL A 310 -1.96 7.16 -17.48
CA VAL A 310 -0.77 6.51 -16.89
C VAL A 310 0.49 7.28 -17.26
N TRP A 311 1.57 7.06 -16.51
CA TRP A 311 2.86 7.65 -16.78
C TRP A 311 4.00 6.63 -16.65
N ARG A 312 5.15 6.92 -17.27
CA ARG A 312 6.40 6.18 -17.05
C ARG A 312 7.60 7.12 -17.17
N PRO A 313 8.72 6.83 -16.50
CA PRO A 313 9.97 7.52 -16.79
C PRO A 313 10.49 7.07 -18.17
N VAL A 314 11.03 8.02 -18.91
CA VAL A 314 11.76 7.85 -20.16
C VAL A 314 13.06 8.64 -20.08
N ASP A 315 13.97 8.46 -21.05
CA ASP A 315 15.30 9.09 -20.99
C ASP A 315 15.21 10.63 -20.94
N ASP A 316 14.20 11.22 -21.60
CA ASP A 316 14.00 12.67 -21.70
C ASP A 316 12.94 13.22 -20.72
N GLY A 317 12.58 12.50 -19.66
CA GLY A 317 11.60 12.97 -18.68
C GLY A 317 10.52 11.93 -18.31
N ILE A 318 9.28 12.38 -18.25
CA ILE A 318 8.12 11.56 -17.93
C ILE A 318 7.17 11.49 -19.14
N GLU A 319 7.02 10.30 -19.71
CA GLU A 319 5.95 10.06 -20.69
C GLU A 319 4.60 9.95 -19.98
N ALA A 320 3.70 10.84 -20.28
CA ALA A 320 2.32 10.88 -19.78
C ALA A 320 1.34 10.52 -20.90
N THR A 321 0.55 9.47 -20.69
CA THR A 321 -0.48 8.98 -21.62
C THR A 321 -1.85 9.23 -21.01
N ALA A 322 -2.59 10.23 -21.54
CA ALA A 322 -3.96 10.54 -21.12
C ALA A 322 -4.97 9.67 -21.89
N PHE A 323 -5.98 9.15 -21.19
CA PHE A 323 -7.03 8.29 -21.76
C PHE A 323 -8.17 9.08 -22.39
N HIS A 324 -8.27 10.38 -22.11
CA HIS A 324 -9.18 11.34 -22.72
C HIS A 324 -8.45 12.67 -22.90
N PRO A 325 -8.96 13.58 -23.74
CA PRO A 325 -8.35 14.90 -23.88
C PRO A 325 -8.31 15.66 -22.58
N LEU A 326 -7.16 16.27 -22.27
CA LEU A 326 -6.96 17.19 -21.15
C LEU A 326 -6.74 18.60 -21.71
N ASP A 327 -7.19 19.63 -21.00
CA ASP A 327 -6.93 21.01 -21.32
C ASP A 327 -5.46 21.39 -21.09
N GLU A 328 -5.04 22.53 -21.63
CA GLU A 328 -3.64 22.97 -21.56
C GLU A 328 -3.23 23.38 -20.16
N GLU A 329 -4.13 23.91 -19.34
CA GLU A 329 -3.86 24.26 -17.93
C GLU A 329 -3.54 23.00 -17.12
N THR A 330 -4.31 21.92 -17.31
CA THR A 330 -4.04 20.62 -16.70
C THR A 330 -2.68 20.06 -17.15
N TRP A 331 -2.34 20.17 -18.44
CA TRP A 331 -1.05 19.73 -18.96
C TRP A 331 0.12 20.55 -18.38
N GLN A 332 -0.01 21.85 -18.23
CA GLN A 332 1.00 22.70 -17.60
C GLN A 332 1.22 22.32 -16.13
N SER A 333 0.13 22.04 -15.41
CA SER A 333 0.20 21.57 -14.03
C SER A 333 0.88 20.19 -13.92
N LEU A 334 0.56 19.26 -14.82
CA LEU A 334 1.23 17.95 -14.91
C LEU A 334 2.70 18.09 -15.28
N ALA A 335 3.07 19.03 -16.17
CA ALA A 335 4.47 19.27 -16.53
C ALA A 335 5.29 19.76 -15.35
N THR A 336 4.71 20.64 -14.52
CA THR A 336 5.36 21.11 -13.28
C THR A 336 5.62 19.94 -12.31
N GLU A 337 4.64 19.07 -12.10
CA GLU A 337 4.78 17.86 -11.27
C GLU A 337 5.81 16.90 -11.89
N ALA A 338 5.79 16.71 -13.22
CA ALA A 338 6.69 15.81 -13.92
C ALA A 338 8.16 16.27 -13.85
N ALA A 339 8.44 17.56 -14.01
CA ALA A 339 9.79 18.11 -13.90
C ALA A 339 10.38 17.87 -12.50
N ALA A 340 9.57 18.09 -11.44
CA ALA A 340 10.00 17.82 -10.07
C ALA A 340 10.21 16.32 -9.83
N LEU A 341 9.35 15.45 -10.37
CA LEU A 341 9.51 14.00 -10.28
C LEU A 341 10.73 13.51 -11.05
N ALA A 342 10.95 14.00 -12.27
CA ALA A 342 12.13 13.65 -13.08
C ALA A 342 13.43 14.02 -12.37
N THR A 343 13.49 15.19 -11.72
CA THR A 343 14.64 15.61 -10.88
C THR A 343 14.89 14.61 -9.74
N LEU A 344 13.86 14.19 -9.02
CA LEU A 344 13.97 13.20 -7.94
C LEU A 344 14.46 11.84 -8.48
N LEU A 345 13.91 11.37 -9.59
CA LEU A 345 14.27 10.08 -10.19
C LEU A 345 15.69 10.10 -10.73
N ALA A 346 16.10 11.19 -11.40
CA ALA A 346 17.46 11.34 -11.93
C ALA A 346 18.51 11.31 -10.80
N ALA A 347 18.22 11.96 -9.67
CA ALA A 347 19.12 11.96 -8.52
C ALA A 347 19.16 10.62 -7.78
N ARG A 348 18.14 9.78 -7.88
CA ARG A 348 17.97 8.58 -7.05
C ARG A 348 18.13 7.29 -7.85
N ASP A 349 17.27 7.08 -8.86
CA ASP A 349 17.26 5.89 -9.73
C ASP A 349 16.49 6.18 -11.02
N PRO A 350 17.17 6.57 -12.11
CA PRO A 350 16.51 6.79 -13.40
C PRO A 350 15.94 5.54 -14.04
N ALA A 351 16.27 4.33 -13.52
CA ALA A 351 15.73 3.07 -14.00
C ALA A 351 14.44 2.64 -13.28
N THR A 352 13.90 3.50 -12.39
CA THR A 352 12.66 3.23 -11.66
C THR A 352 11.54 2.77 -12.60
N TYR A 353 10.88 1.66 -12.24
CA TYR A 353 9.80 1.03 -13.01
C TYR A 353 10.18 0.48 -14.41
N ARG A 354 11.44 0.53 -14.84
CA ARG A 354 11.89 0.03 -16.17
C ARG A 354 11.46 -1.42 -16.43
N ARG A 355 11.46 -2.28 -15.41
CA ARG A 355 11.02 -3.69 -15.54
C ARG A 355 9.54 -3.84 -15.91
N TYR A 356 8.73 -2.81 -15.76
CA TYR A 356 7.31 -2.80 -16.11
C TYR A 356 7.03 -2.17 -17.47
N ALA A 357 8.05 -1.75 -18.20
CA ALA A 357 7.92 -1.10 -19.52
C ALA A 357 7.14 -1.95 -20.53
N HIS A 358 7.12 -3.29 -20.37
CA HIS A 358 6.33 -4.20 -21.19
C HIS A 358 4.82 -3.92 -21.17
N TRP A 359 4.30 -3.20 -20.16
CA TRP A 359 2.89 -2.81 -20.13
C TRP A 359 2.55 -1.74 -21.16
N TRP A 360 3.53 -0.92 -21.59
CA TRP A 360 3.37 0.11 -22.61
C TRP A 360 3.48 -0.42 -24.04
N THR A 361 3.85 -1.70 -24.23
CA THR A 361 3.76 -2.38 -25.55
C THR A 361 2.35 -2.86 -25.84
N LYS A 362 1.43 -2.82 -24.87
CA LYS A 362 0.03 -3.18 -25.02
C LYS A 362 -0.79 -1.94 -25.41
N PRO A 363 -1.84 -2.10 -26.23
CA PRO A 363 -2.69 -0.97 -26.58
C PRO A 363 -3.25 -0.26 -25.34
N LEU A 364 -3.03 1.03 -25.24
CA LEU A 364 -3.68 1.94 -24.32
C LEU A 364 -4.54 2.91 -25.13
N PRO A 365 -5.73 3.32 -24.67
CA PRO A 365 -6.49 4.39 -25.29
C PRO A 365 -5.74 5.70 -25.07
N ALA A 366 -4.81 6.01 -25.95
CA ALA A 366 -3.98 7.21 -25.88
C ALA A 366 -4.66 8.34 -26.66
N ALA A 367 -5.53 9.12 -25.98
CA ALA A 367 -6.11 10.32 -26.58
C ALA A 367 -5.02 11.39 -26.78
N GLN A 368 -4.10 11.49 -25.84
CA GLN A 368 -2.95 12.40 -25.91
C GLN A 368 -1.74 11.72 -25.24
N VAL A 369 -0.56 11.90 -25.83
CA VAL A 369 0.72 11.47 -25.22
C VAL A 369 1.68 12.65 -25.25
N ARG A 370 2.28 12.98 -24.11
CA ARG A 370 3.29 14.04 -23.99
C ARG A 370 4.49 13.53 -23.19
N ILE A 371 5.68 13.99 -23.55
CA ILE A 371 6.86 13.88 -22.73
C ILE A 371 6.95 15.18 -21.94
N LEU A 372 6.99 15.07 -20.62
CA LEU A 372 6.99 16.15 -19.64
C LEU A 372 8.28 16.12 -18.84
N GLY A 373 8.90 17.29 -18.63
CA GLY A 373 10.14 17.39 -17.88
C GLY A 373 11.04 18.50 -18.34
#